data_40e4241371597645462f53b35a5a7133
#
_entry.id   40e4241371597645462f53b35a5a7133
#
_cell.length_a   1.000
_cell.length_b   1.000
_cell.length_c   1.000
_cell.angle_alpha   90.00
_cell.angle_beta   90.00
_cell.angle_gamma   90.00
#
_symmetry.space_group_name_H-M   'P 1'
#
loop_
_entity.id
_entity.type
_entity.pdbx_description
1 polymer ?
#
loop_
_entity_poly.entity_id
_entity_poly.type
_entity_poly.pdbx_seq_one_letter_code
_entity_poly.pdbx_strand_id
1 'polypeptide(L)'
;MPIIMGMDKQEANGTDKTLLVFNCHEPWVYQLNALDYKLDIIVGLRGKYNKGWDYQMRPLPTRARLIGLPEALRSPTEYYCIIAHNTTDLLDARSRPEPRLIVLHHTLEGRIQEEHSSIDPDKMKEMLHTYVELVGGHVVATSMFKGESWGFTDDIVHFGVDADDYPPYSGHEAAGLRICNFISSRRQILLWDFHERAFEGLPVTLVGHNPDMPGVEASRDWNHLKQMLQAHRFYIHTADPRFEAGYNMATAEAMATGLPVIGNRHPTSPVKHGVSGFLSDNPKELRRFAKVLLEDRGLARMMGQQARKTVMERFSLACFKHAFLRSIEIARRKWRTRKVAPSSFTIDDLPFTNCCR
;
A
#
# COMPACT_ATOMS: atom_id res chain seq x y z
N MET A 1 -31.12 47.93 12.14
CA MET A 1 -29.86 47.38 12.61
C MET A 1 -29.78 45.95 12.13
N PRO A 2 -28.88 45.60 11.19
CA PRO A 2 -28.67 44.22 10.80
C PRO A 2 -27.65 43.55 11.75
N ILE A 3 -28.02 42.37 12.19
CA ILE A 3 -27.19 41.49 13.00
C ILE A 3 -26.05 40.96 12.13
N ILE A 4 -24.81 41.30 12.52
CA ILE A 4 -23.59 40.76 11.92
C ILE A 4 -23.49 39.32 12.40
N MET A 5 -23.79 38.35 11.54
CA MET A 5 -23.41 36.95 11.74
C MET A 5 -21.91 36.84 11.72
N GLY A 6 -21.37 36.28 12.81
CA GLY A 6 -19.97 36.04 12.96
C GLY A 6 -19.42 35.17 11.83
N MET A 7 -18.39 35.66 11.16
CA MET A 7 -17.58 34.90 10.22
C MET A 7 -16.89 33.80 11.01
N ASP A 8 -17.20 32.55 10.69
CA ASP A 8 -16.44 31.40 11.11
C ASP A 8 -14.95 31.63 10.80
N LYS A 9 -14.13 31.49 11.82
CA LYS A 9 -12.67 31.50 11.66
C LYS A 9 -12.30 30.42 10.65
N GLN A 10 -11.85 30.81 9.47
CA GLN A 10 -11.19 29.92 8.52
C GLN A 10 -10.21 29.05 9.28
N GLU A 11 -10.41 27.74 9.24
CA GLU A 11 -9.44 26.78 9.74
C GLU A 11 -8.07 27.07 9.13
N ALA A 12 -7.10 27.32 10.01
CA ALA A 12 -5.72 27.58 9.62
C ALA A 12 -5.25 26.46 8.69
N ASN A 13 -4.71 26.85 7.54
CA ASN A 13 -4.15 25.98 6.51
C ASN A 13 -3.38 24.81 7.14
N GLY A 14 -3.58 23.57 6.62
CA GLY A 14 -2.99 22.32 7.11
C GLY A 14 -1.46 22.27 7.24
N THR A 15 -0.77 23.34 6.86
CA THR A 15 0.68 23.49 6.76
C THR A 15 1.47 23.36 8.07
N ASP A 16 0.86 23.53 9.25
CA ASP A 16 1.58 23.43 10.54
C ASP A 16 1.34 22.13 11.31
N LYS A 17 0.40 21.29 10.87
CA LYS A 17 0.11 20.01 11.53
C LYS A 17 1.18 18.97 11.17
N THR A 18 1.60 18.17 12.15
CA THR A 18 2.58 17.10 11.97
C THR A 18 1.93 15.74 12.20
N LEU A 19 2.15 14.80 11.29
CA LEU A 19 1.81 13.39 11.48
C LEU A 19 3.04 12.62 11.96
N LEU A 20 2.83 11.69 12.89
CA LEU A 20 3.82 10.65 13.21
C LEU A 20 3.48 9.41 12.37
N VAL A 21 4.42 8.95 11.56
CA VAL A 21 4.18 7.88 10.59
C VAL A 21 5.18 6.75 10.79
N PHE A 22 4.71 5.54 11.00
CA PHE A 22 5.56 4.36 10.95
C PHE A 22 5.91 4.03 9.48
N ASN A 23 7.17 3.83 9.16
CA ASN A 23 7.55 3.45 7.79
C ASN A 23 7.20 2.00 7.51
N CYS A 24 6.12 1.76 6.78
CA CYS A 24 5.73 0.42 6.34
C CYS A 24 6.35 0.05 4.98
N HIS A 25 6.30 0.97 4.04
CA HIS A 25 6.73 0.79 2.65
C HIS A 25 6.80 2.17 2.00
N GLU A 26 7.95 2.55 1.49
CA GLU A 26 8.23 3.90 1.00
C GLU A 26 7.25 4.39 -0.06
N PRO A 27 6.85 3.60 -1.08
CA PRO A 27 5.84 4.03 -2.04
C PRO A 27 4.51 4.41 -1.40
N TRP A 28 4.08 3.67 -0.37
CA TRP A 28 2.85 4.00 0.33
C TRP A 28 2.99 5.25 1.20
N VAL A 29 4.09 5.36 1.94
CA VAL A 29 4.33 6.53 2.80
C VAL A 29 4.53 7.80 1.98
N TYR A 30 5.16 7.69 0.80
CA TYR A 30 5.39 8.82 -0.10
C TYR A 30 4.11 9.51 -0.54
N GLN A 31 3.01 8.77 -0.77
CA GLN A 31 1.74 9.39 -1.18
C GLN A 31 1.15 10.33 -0.11
N LEU A 32 1.57 10.22 1.18
CA LEU A 32 1.16 11.14 2.23
C LEU A 32 1.66 12.57 1.98
N ASN A 33 2.65 12.76 1.10
CA ASN A 33 3.08 14.08 0.65
C ASN A 33 1.91 14.92 0.09
N ALA A 34 0.91 14.26 -0.51
CA ALA A 34 -0.28 14.91 -1.02
C ALA A 34 -1.17 15.55 0.05
N LEU A 35 -1.01 15.17 1.31
CA LEU A 35 -1.83 15.70 2.43
C LEU A 35 -1.37 17.09 2.90
N ASP A 36 -0.18 17.52 2.49
CA ASP A 36 0.44 18.80 2.88
C ASP A 36 0.68 18.96 4.40
N TYR A 37 0.86 17.85 5.11
CA TYR A 37 1.31 17.84 6.51
C TYR A 37 2.82 17.73 6.62
N LYS A 38 3.40 18.15 7.75
CA LYS A 38 4.75 17.75 8.17
C LYS A 38 4.71 16.27 8.55
N LEU A 39 5.73 15.51 8.19
CA LEU A 39 5.81 14.07 8.48
C LEU A 39 7.05 13.76 9.31
N ASP A 40 6.86 13.28 10.53
CA ASP A 40 7.91 12.62 11.29
C ASP A 40 7.80 11.11 10.99
N ILE A 41 8.72 10.58 10.19
CA ILE A 41 8.69 9.21 9.71
C ILE A 41 9.64 8.36 10.56
N ILE A 42 9.08 7.38 11.27
CA ILE A 42 9.84 6.45 12.09
C ILE A 42 10.51 5.41 11.20
N VAL A 43 11.85 5.35 11.30
CA VAL A 43 12.70 4.36 10.61
C VAL A 43 13.47 3.50 11.61
N GLY A 44 14.21 2.50 11.14
CA GLY A 44 14.95 1.59 11.99
C GLY A 44 14.07 0.58 12.74
N LEU A 45 12.88 0.31 12.22
CA LEU A 45 11.92 -0.63 12.81
C LEU A 45 12.41 -2.07 12.69
N ARG A 46 12.07 -2.90 13.68
CA ARG A 46 12.41 -4.34 13.67
C ARG A 46 11.74 -5.05 12.48
N GLY A 47 12.42 -6.05 11.92
CA GLY A 47 11.90 -6.86 10.82
C GLY A 47 11.93 -6.17 9.45
N LYS A 48 12.45 -4.95 9.34
CA LYS A 48 12.68 -4.29 8.05
C LYS A 48 14.06 -4.64 7.49
N TYR A 49 14.12 -4.92 6.18
CA TYR A 49 15.38 -5.17 5.48
C TYR A 49 16.23 -3.90 5.38
N ASN A 50 15.61 -2.73 5.37
CA ASN A 50 16.26 -1.42 5.35
C ASN A 50 16.09 -0.72 6.71
N LYS A 51 17.19 -0.24 7.27
CA LYS A 51 17.20 0.50 8.55
C LYS A 51 16.84 1.98 8.41
N GLY A 52 16.80 2.51 7.19
CA GLY A 52 16.49 3.89 6.90
C GLY A 52 15.29 4.04 5.96
N TRP A 53 15.35 5.06 5.12
CA TRP A 53 14.46 5.28 4.00
C TRP A 53 15.11 4.72 2.73
N ASP A 54 14.38 3.95 1.95
CA ASP A 54 14.87 3.39 0.70
C ASP A 54 14.67 4.39 -0.46
N TYR A 55 15.71 5.16 -0.76
CA TYR A 55 15.71 6.14 -1.85
C TYR A 55 15.65 5.49 -3.25
N GLN A 56 15.93 4.21 -3.38
CA GLN A 56 15.73 3.50 -4.65
C GLN A 56 14.23 3.35 -4.96
N MET A 57 13.40 3.22 -3.92
CA MET A 57 11.96 3.11 -4.10
C MET A 57 11.29 4.46 -4.31
N ARG A 58 11.61 5.46 -3.46
CA ARG A 58 10.99 6.81 -3.53
C ARG A 58 11.92 7.87 -2.95
N PRO A 59 11.85 9.12 -3.45
CA PRO A 59 12.44 10.26 -2.74
C PRO A 59 11.72 10.47 -1.40
N LEU A 60 12.36 11.13 -0.47
CA LEU A 60 11.71 11.52 0.77
C LEU A 60 10.62 12.57 0.49
N PRO A 61 9.43 12.49 1.10
CA PRO A 61 8.42 13.55 1.01
C PRO A 61 8.98 14.92 1.41
N THR A 62 8.58 15.98 0.72
CA THR A 62 9.21 17.32 0.82
C THR A 62 9.18 17.92 2.22
N ARG A 63 8.20 17.58 3.04
CA ARG A 63 8.01 18.07 4.41
C ARG A 63 8.26 17.00 5.47
N ALA A 64 9.04 15.96 5.12
CA ALA A 64 9.34 14.84 6.00
C ALA A 64 10.73 14.96 6.62
N ARG A 65 10.85 14.44 7.85
CA ARG A 65 12.12 14.09 8.48
C ARG A 65 12.07 12.64 8.97
N LEU A 66 13.23 12.01 8.99
CA LEU A 66 13.38 10.66 9.51
C LEU A 66 13.77 10.70 10.97
N ILE A 67 13.11 9.92 11.81
CA ILE A 67 13.40 9.83 13.24
C ILE A 67 13.43 8.37 13.70
N GLY A 68 14.13 8.10 14.78
CA GLY A 68 14.07 6.79 15.44
C GLY A 68 12.87 6.67 16.39
N LEU A 69 12.40 5.45 16.65
CA LEU A 69 11.29 5.21 17.59
C LEU A 69 11.56 5.84 18.99
N PRO A 70 12.74 5.70 19.62
CA PRO A 70 13.00 6.33 20.92
C PRO A 70 12.91 7.87 20.89
N GLU A 71 13.28 8.49 19.78
CA GLU A 71 13.14 9.94 19.58
C GLU A 71 11.66 10.33 19.44
N ALA A 72 10.90 9.58 18.59
CA ALA A 72 9.47 9.80 18.40
C ALA A 72 8.68 9.73 19.71
N LEU A 73 8.99 8.75 20.58
CA LEU A 73 8.30 8.56 21.86
C LEU A 73 8.58 9.68 22.88
N ARG A 74 9.77 10.32 22.82
CA ARG A 74 10.17 11.42 23.71
C ARG A 74 9.96 12.80 23.12
N SER A 75 9.59 12.88 21.84
CA SER A 75 9.41 14.16 21.15
C SER A 75 8.37 15.03 21.86
N PRO A 76 8.66 16.33 22.06
CA PRO A 76 7.69 17.30 22.56
C PRO A 76 6.64 17.68 21.51
N THR A 77 6.79 17.23 20.28
CA THR A 77 5.84 17.51 19.20
C THR A 77 4.48 16.90 19.52
N GLU A 78 3.43 17.69 19.50
CA GLU A 78 2.05 17.23 19.54
C GLU A 78 1.64 16.81 18.13
N TYR A 79 1.51 15.50 17.90
CA TYR A 79 1.15 14.98 16.59
C TYR A 79 -0.35 15.07 16.34
N TYR A 80 -0.70 15.53 15.16
CA TYR A 80 -2.10 15.62 14.76
C TYR A 80 -2.79 14.26 14.68
N CYS A 81 -2.06 13.26 14.21
CA CYS A 81 -2.44 11.85 14.22
C CYS A 81 -1.20 10.96 14.10
N ILE A 82 -1.26 9.77 14.69
CA ILE A 82 -0.27 8.69 14.52
C ILE A 82 -0.80 7.73 13.45
N ILE A 83 0.01 7.45 12.43
CA ILE A 83 -0.31 6.52 11.35
C ILE A 83 0.49 5.23 11.57
N ALA A 84 -0.20 4.18 11.94
CA ALA A 84 0.31 2.84 12.18
C ALA A 84 -0.11 1.89 11.04
N HIS A 85 0.61 0.78 10.85
CA HIS A 85 0.37 -0.15 9.75
C HIS A 85 0.17 -1.60 10.23
N ASN A 86 0.33 -1.82 11.51
CA ASN A 86 0.14 -3.13 12.14
C ASN A 86 -0.04 -2.96 13.66
N THR A 87 -0.35 -4.05 14.34
CA THR A 87 -0.55 -4.06 15.80
C THR A 87 0.73 -3.69 16.56
N THR A 88 1.91 -4.09 16.06
CA THR A 88 3.19 -3.75 16.70
C THR A 88 3.42 -2.25 16.72
N ASP A 89 3.14 -1.54 15.62
CA ASP A 89 3.25 -0.08 15.55
C ASP A 89 2.34 0.60 16.60
N LEU A 90 1.09 0.07 16.76
CA LEU A 90 0.16 0.57 17.78
C LEU A 90 0.71 0.37 19.20
N LEU A 91 1.28 -0.80 19.48
CA LEU A 91 1.89 -1.12 20.77
C LEU A 91 3.11 -0.26 21.03
N ASP A 92 3.95 -0.06 20.04
CA ASP A 92 5.13 0.80 20.14
C ASP A 92 4.75 2.27 20.44
N ALA A 93 3.65 2.75 19.85
CA ALA A 93 3.14 4.09 20.09
C ALA A 93 2.27 4.22 21.36
N ARG A 94 2.11 3.19 22.19
CA ARG A 94 1.14 3.18 23.31
C ARG A 94 1.32 4.31 24.34
N SER A 95 2.53 4.77 24.57
CA SER A 95 2.81 5.87 25.50
C SER A 95 2.48 7.26 24.93
N ARG A 96 2.21 7.39 23.65
CA ARG A 96 1.83 8.66 23.01
C ARG A 96 0.35 8.98 23.27
N PRO A 97 0.01 10.25 23.56
CA PRO A 97 -1.37 10.65 23.86
C PRO A 97 -2.20 11.06 22.64
N GLU A 98 -1.69 10.90 21.41
CA GLU A 98 -2.34 11.42 20.21
C GLU A 98 -3.29 10.41 19.55
N PRO A 99 -4.22 10.89 18.70
CA PRO A 99 -5.13 10.05 17.91
C PRO A 99 -4.38 9.03 17.03
N ARG A 100 -4.97 7.87 16.82
CA ARG A 100 -4.35 6.77 16.06
C ARG A 100 -5.22 6.29 14.94
N LEU A 101 -4.60 6.14 13.78
CA LEU A 101 -5.16 5.53 12.59
C LEU A 101 -4.27 4.36 12.20
N ILE A 102 -4.86 3.18 12.05
CA ILE A 102 -4.17 1.99 11.55
C ILE A 102 -4.60 1.71 10.11
N VAL A 103 -3.63 1.43 9.24
CA VAL A 103 -3.86 1.12 7.83
C VAL A 103 -3.56 -0.35 7.57
N LEU A 104 -4.56 -1.10 7.11
CA LEU A 104 -4.43 -2.51 6.78
C LEU A 104 -4.00 -2.68 5.31
N HIS A 105 -2.78 -3.17 5.12
CA HIS A 105 -2.17 -3.37 3.81
C HIS A 105 -2.32 -4.78 3.25
N HIS A 106 -2.50 -5.77 4.11
CA HIS A 106 -2.61 -7.18 3.78
C HIS A 106 -3.95 -7.74 4.22
N THR A 107 -4.39 -8.83 3.62
CA THR A 107 -5.43 -9.66 4.23
C THR A 107 -4.89 -10.31 5.50
N LEU A 108 -5.76 -10.72 6.40
CA LEU A 108 -5.37 -11.50 7.60
C LEU A 108 -4.67 -12.80 7.20
N GLU A 109 -5.25 -13.53 6.24
CA GLU A 109 -4.73 -14.79 5.74
C GLU A 109 -3.38 -14.60 5.05
N GLY A 110 -3.23 -13.53 4.25
CA GLY A 110 -1.98 -13.18 3.59
C GLY A 110 -0.88 -12.84 4.58
N ARG A 111 -1.21 -12.12 5.66
CA ARG A 111 -0.27 -11.79 6.72
C ARG A 111 0.19 -13.04 7.48
N ILE A 112 -0.75 -13.91 7.87
CA ILE A 112 -0.43 -15.18 8.53
C ILE A 112 0.49 -16.03 7.65
N GLN A 113 0.20 -16.11 6.36
CA GLN A 113 1.00 -16.84 5.39
C GLN A 113 2.41 -16.26 5.23
N GLU A 114 2.54 -14.95 5.15
CA GLU A 114 3.83 -14.24 4.96
C GLU A 114 4.71 -14.34 6.21
N GLU A 115 4.13 -14.24 7.40
CA GLU A 115 4.84 -14.30 8.68
C GLU A 115 5.04 -15.74 9.20
N HIS A 116 4.50 -16.74 8.49
CA HIS A 116 4.46 -18.15 8.97
C HIS A 116 3.92 -18.25 10.40
N SER A 117 2.93 -17.43 10.71
CA SER A 117 2.37 -17.33 12.05
C SER A 117 1.55 -18.58 12.39
N SER A 118 1.74 -19.10 13.61
CA SER A 118 0.90 -20.16 14.17
C SER A 118 -0.30 -19.65 14.95
N ILE A 119 -0.49 -18.34 15.01
CA ILE A 119 -1.61 -17.71 15.70
C ILE A 119 -2.88 -18.00 14.93
N ASP A 120 -3.92 -18.42 15.67
CA ASP A 120 -5.25 -18.62 15.12
C ASP A 120 -5.80 -17.32 14.52
N PRO A 121 -6.31 -17.35 13.26
CA PRO A 121 -6.79 -16.15 12.56
C PRO A 121 -7.87 -15.39 13.35
N ASP A 122 -8.83 -16.10 13.97
CA ASP A 122 -9.92 -15.46 14.71
C ASP A 122 -9.39 -14.76 15.95
N LYS A 123 -8.42 -15.36 16.64
CA LYS A 123 -7.74 -14.71 17.78
C LYS A 123 -6.98 -13.46 17.37
N MET A 124 -6.26 -13.50 16.24
CA MET A 124 -5.53 -12.34 15.73
C MET A 124 -6.48 -11.20 15.39
N LYS A 125 -7.61 -11.52 14.78
CA LYS A 125 -8.69 -10.59 14.48
C LYS A 125 -9.31 -9.99 15.75
N GLU A 126 -9.67 -10.82 16.71
CA GLU A 126 -10.22 -10.41 18.01
C GLU A 126 -9.26 -9.47 18.77
N MET A 127 -7.96 -9.82 18.80
CA MET A 127 -6.93 -8.97 19.42
C MET A 127 -6.90 -7.57 18.78
N LEU A 128 -6.91 -7.47 17.45
CA LEU A 128 -6.90 -6.18 16.78
C LEU A 128 -8.16 -5.38 17.09
N HIS A 129 -9.35 -6.01 17.02
CA HIS A 129 -10.62 -5.36 17.34
C HIS A 129 -10.64 -4.82 18.76
N THR A 130 -10.31 -5.67 19.73
CA THR A 130 -10.26 -5.32 21.15
C THR A 130 -9.32 -4.15 21.39
N TYR A 131 -8.09 -4.21 20.82
CA TYR A 131 -7.11 -3.16 21.02
C TYR A 131 -7.54 -1.82 20.39
N VAL A 132 -8.07 -1.85 19.17
CA VAL A 132 -8.59 -0.65 18.49
C VAL A 132 -9.72 0.01 19.26
N GLU A 133 -10.64 -0.79 19.83
CA GLU A 133 -11.74 -0.29 20.66
C GLU A 133 -11.23 0.35 21.94
N LEU A 134 -10.34 -0.33 22.66
CA LEU A 134 -9.77 0.13 23.91
C LEU A 134 -9.02 1.46 23.78
N VAL A 135 -8.22 1.63 22.75
CA VAL A 135 -7.44 2.86 22.55
C VAL A 135 -8.22 3.96 21.82
N GLY A 136 -9.45 3.70 21.38
CA GLY A 136 -10.21 4.65 20.56
C GLY A 136 -9.56 4.90 19.19
N GLY A 137 -8.89 3.91 18.64
CA GLY A 137 -8.26 3.97 17.32
C GLY A 137 -9.28 3.94 16.18
N HIS A 138 -8.83 4.28 14.98
CA HIS A 138 -9.60 4.13 13.73
C HIS A 138 -8.87 3.25 12.76
N VAL A 139 -9.59 2.36 12.07
CA VAL A 139 -9.03 1.43 11.08
C VAL A 139 -9.46 1.84 9.69
N VAL A 140 -8.49 1.85 8.79
CA VAL A 140 -8.67 2.02 7.36
C VAL A 140 -8.13 0.80 6.64
N ALA A 141 -8.89 0.20 5.74
CA ALA A 141 -8.38 -0.84 4.87
C ALA A 141 -8.10 -0.30 3.47
N THR A 142 -7.01 -0.78 2.86
CA THR A 142 -6.60 -0.32 1.51
C THR A 142 -7.44 -0.90 0.39
N SER A 143 -8.34 -1.84 0.69
CA SER A 143 -9.39 -2.34 -0.21
C SER A 143 -10.51 -3.01 0.60
N MET A 144 -11.70 -3.14 0.01
CA MET A 144 -12.81 -3.88 0.62
C MET A 144 -12.41 -5.31 0.98
N PHE A 145 -11.73 -6.00 0.08
CA PHE A 145 -11.23 -7.36 0.27
C PHE A 145 -10.34 -7.51 1.52
N LYS A 146 -9.45 -6.53 1.77
CA LYS A 146 -8.61 -6.52 2.96
C LYS A 146 -9.42 -6.17 4.21
N GLY A 147 -10.35 -5.25 4.09
CA GLY A 147 -11.26 -4.88 5.17
C GLY A 147 -12.14 -6.05 5.63
N GLU A 148 -12.75 -6.77 4.70
CA GLU A 148 -13.57 -7.96 4.98
C GLU A 148 -12.79 -9.05 5.70
N SER A 149 -11.55 -9.31 5.28
CA SER A 149 -10.67 -10.29 5.91
C SER A 149 -10.44 -10.00 7.40
N TRP A 150 -10.27 -8.74 7.79
CA TRP A 150 -10.06 -8.29 9.16
C TRP A 150 -11.35 -7.91 9.91
N GLY A 151 -12.48 -7.82 9.20
CA GLY A 151 -13.75 -7.34 9.77
C GLY A 151 -13.85 -5.83 9.95
N PHE A 152 -13.11 -5.04 9.15
CA PHE A 152 -13.15 -3.58 9.14
C PHE A 152 -13.53 -3.07 7.75
N THR A 153 -14.82 -2.86 7.52
CA THR A 153 -15.36 -2.46 6.20
C THR A 153 -15.90 -1.03 6.16
N ASP A 154 -15.88 -0.30 7.29
CA ASP A 154 -16.52 1.01 7.42
C ASP A 154 -15.73 2.12 6.73
N ASP A 155 -14.40 1.98 6.61
CA ASP A 155 -13.55 2.99 5.98
C ASP A 155 -12.52 2.34 5.05
N ILE A 156 -12.76 2.48 3.75
CA ILE A 156 -11.92 1.94 2.70
C ILE A 156 -11.24 3.10 1.97
N VAL A 157 -9.92 3.11 2.02
CA VAL A 157 -9.10 4.13 1.34
C VAL A 157 -8.09 3.45 0.44
N HIS A 158 -8.38 3.43 -0.84
CA HIS A 158 -7.42 2.95 -1.84
C HIS A 158 -6.18 3.85 -1.85
N PHE A 159 -5.02 3.28 -2.16
CA PHE A 159 -3.84 4.11 -2.42
C PHE A 159 -4.07 5.00 -3.65
N GLY A 160 -3.35 6.12 -3.71
CA GLY A 160 -3.40 7.07 -4.81
C GLY A 160 -2.18 6.99 -5.71
N VAL A 161 -2.41 7.24 -7.00
CA VAL A 161 -1.35 7.41 -8.00
C VAL A 161 -1.61 8.72 -8.72
N ASP A 162 -0.56 9.54 -8.83
CA ASP A 162 -0.58 10.68 -9.72
C ASP A 162 -0.18 10.21 -11.13
N ALA A 163 -1.16 10.16 -12.03
CA ALA A 163 -0.90 9.67 -13.38
C ALA A 163 0.02 10.62 -14.19
N ASP A 164 0.14 11.87 -13.79
CA ASP A 164 0.99 12.86 -14.47
C ASP A 164 2.45 12.75 -14.05
N ASP A 165 2.75 12.06 -12.96
CA ASP A 165 4.12 11.69 -12.57
C ASP A 165 4.77 10.65 -13.51
N TYR A 166 3.96 9.97 -14.34
CA TYR A 166 4.44 8.88 -15.18
C TYR A 166 4.55 9.31 -16.63
N PRO A 167 5.72 9.03 -17.29
CA PRO A 167 5.91 9.35 -18.69
C PRO A 167 4.93 8.55 -19.57
N PRO A 168 4.52 9.10 -20.72
CA PRO A 168 3.60 8.43 -21.61
C PRO A 168 4.19 7.11 -22.16
N TYR A 169 3.36 6.07 -22.18
CA TYR A 169 3.72 4.75 -22.68
C TYR A 169 4.37 4.76 -24.05
N SER A 170 5.54 4.15 -24.17
CA SER A 170 6.20 3.87 -25.44
C SER A 170 6.06 2.42 -25.87
N GLY A 171 6.27 1.48 -24.96
CA GLY A 171 6.18 0.03 -25.21
C GLY A 171 7.11 -0.44 -26.33
N HIS A 172 8.28 0.19 -26.50
CA HIS A 172 9.23 -0.17 -27.55
C HIS A 172 10.01 -1.44 -27.22
N GLU A 173 10.12 -1.76 -25.93
CA GLU A 173 10.77 -2.97 -25.46
C GLU A 173 9.76 -4.12 -25.50
N ALA A 174 10.01 -5.09 -26.39
CA ALA A 174 9.12 -6.24 -26.56
C ALA A 174 9.32 -7.28 -25.44
N ALA A 175 9.07 -6.85 -24.18
CA ALA A 175 9.18 -7.66 -22.98
C ALA A 175 8.05 -7.35 -22.00
N GLY A 176 7.67 -8.32 -21.17
CA GLY A 176 6.83 -8.12 -20.01
C GLY A 176 7.64 -7.57 -18.84
N LEU A 177 7.02 -6.75 -17.97
CA LEU A 177 7.63 -6.26 -16.75
C LEU A 177 6.87 -6.79 -15.53
N ARG A 178 7.59 -7.28 -14.53
CA ARG A 178 7.05 -7.62 -13.22
C ARG A 178 7.87 -6.96 -12.13
N ILE A 179 7.23 -6.16 -11.28
CA ILE A 179 7.86 -5.50 -10.14
C ILE A 179 7.40 -6.23 -8.87
N CYS A 180 8.32 -6.87 -8.17
CA CYS A 180 8.01 -7.63 -6.97
C CYS A 180 9.24 -7.87 -6.11
N ASN A 181 9.12 -7.68 -4.79
CA ASN A 181 10.15 -7.99 -3.81
C ASN A 181 9.89 -9.36 -3.16
N PHE A 182 10.96 -10.02 -2.72
CA PHE A 182 10.92 -11.25 -1.92
C PHE A 182 10.09 -12.38 -2.57
N ILE A 183 10.29 -12.61 -3.85
CA ILE A 183 9.52 -13.59 -4.64
C ILE A 183 9.62 -14.98 -4.03
N SER A 184 10.83 -15.42 -3.64
CA SER A 184 11.06 -16.77 -3.12
C SER A 184 10.24 -17.07 -1.85
N SER A 185 10.20 -16.14 -0.90
CA SER A 185 9.43 -16.31 0.35
C SER A 185 7.92 -16.11 0.17
N ARG A 186 7.50 -15.46 -0.92
CA ARG A 186 6.10 -15.12 -1.22
C ARG A 186 5.53 -15.93 -2.38
N ARG A 187 6.17 -17.02 -2.79
CA ARG A 187 5.79 -17.82 -3.99
C ARG A 187 4.30 -18.13 -4.06
N GLN A 188 3.72 -18.58 -2.94
CA GLN A 188 2.29 -18.94 -2.89
C GLN A 188 1.41 -17.71 -3.05
N ILE A 189 1.67 -16.64 -2.30
CA ILE A 189 0.90 -15.38 -2.35
C ILE A 189 0.90 -14.79 -3.77
N LEU A 190 2.06 -14.85 -4.43
CA LEU A 190 2.29 -14.29 -5.77
C LEU A 190 1.85 -15.20 -6.91
N LEU A 191 1.35 -16.41 -6.64
CA LEU A 191 1.13 -17.45 -7.63
C LEU A 191 2.36 -17.63 -8.53
N TRP A 192 3.54 -17.76 -7.93
CA TRP A 192 4.79 -17.72 -8.68
C TRP A 192 4.93 -18.92 -9.63
N ASP A 193 4.54 -20.12 -9.22
CA ASP A 193 4.59 -21.32 -10.06
C ASP A 193 3.65 -21.21 -11.27
N PHE A 194 2.53 -20.50 -11.13
CA PHE A 194 1.65 -20.18 -12.25
C PHE A 194 2.32 -19.18 -13.19
N HIS A 195 2.98 -18.15 -12.64
CA HIS A 195 3.76 -17.18 -13.41
C HIS A 195 4.85 -17.86 -14.22
N GLU A 196 5.68 -18.72 -13.61
CA GLU A 196 6.75 -19.43 -14.31
C GLU A 196 6.20 -20.22 -15.50
N ARG A 197 5.15 -21.03 -15.29
CA ARG A 197 4.51 -21.81 -16.37
C ARG A 197 3.92 -20.95 -17.49
N ALA A 198 3.37 -19.78 -17.14
CA ALA A 198 2.74 -18.89 -18.12
C ALA A 198 3.77 -18.16 -18.98
N PHE A 199 4.89 -17.76 -18.41
CA PHE A 199 5.86 -16.88 -19.06
C PHE A 199 7.21 -17.54 -19.38
N GLU A 200 7.39 -18.84 -19.12
CA GLU A 200 8.60 -19.57 -19.45
C GLU A 200 9.05 -19.34 -20.91
N GLY A 201 10.34 -18.94 -21.08
CA GLY A 201 10.93 -18.67 -22.39
C GLY A 201 10.35 -17.46 -23.14
N LEU A 202 9.51 -16.63 -22.50
CA LEU A 202 9.15 -15.31 -23.00
C LEU A 202 10.07 -14.23 -22.39
N PRO A 203 10.32 -13.13 -23.12
CA PRO A 203 11.09 -12.02 -22.58
C PRO A 203 10.31 -11.34 -21.44
N VAL A 204 10.79 -11.52 -20.21
CA VAL A 204 10.23 -10.91 -19.00
C VAL A 204 11.35 -10.32 -18.17
N THR A 205 11.20 -9.06 -17.81
CA THR A 205 12.08 -8.36 -16.88
C THR A 205 11.48 -8.43 -15.47
N LEU A 206 12.24 -8.98 -14.52
CA LEU A 206 11.89 -8.99 -13.10
C LEU A 206 12.65 -7.86 -12.41
N VAL A 207 11.96 -7.09 -11.58
CA VAL A 207 12.53 -5.95 -10.86
C VAL A 207 12.10 -6.00 -9.39
N GLY A 208 13.05 -5.82 -8.48
CA GLY A 208 12.79 -5.76 -7.05
C GLY A 208 13.91 -6.36 -6.21
N HIS A 209 13.79 -6.18 -4.91
CA HIS A 209 14.73 -6.75 -3.95
C HIS A 209 14.47 -8.26 -3.78
N ASN A 210 15.30 -9.07 -4.43
CA ASN A 210 15.19 -10.53 -4.45
C ASN A 210 16.57 -11.17 -4.22
N PRO A 211 17.10 -11.16 -2.98
CA PRO A 211 18.47 -11.60 -2.70
C PRO A 211 18.73 -13.07 -3.08
N ASP A 212 17.68 -13.90 -3.10
CA ASP A 212 17.75 -15.32 -3.42
C ASP A 212 17.58 -15.61 -4.93
N MET A 213 17.48 -14.58 -5.78
CA MET A 213 17.29 -14.72 -7.23
C MET A 213 18.41 -14.00 -7.99
N PRO A 214 19.50 -14.69 -8.35
CA PRO A 214 20.60 -14.10 -9.11
C PRO A 214 20.13 -13.41 -10.40
N GLY A 215 20.59 -12.18 -10.64
CA GLY A 215 20.23 -11.39 -11.81
C GLY A 215 18.90 -10.65 -11.72
N VAL A 216 18.19 -10.74 -10.60
CA VAL A 216 17.01 -9.93 -10.33
C VAL A 216 17.39 -8.79 -9.38
N GLU A 217 17.37 -7.58 -9.88
CA GLU A 217 17.80 -6.39 -9.15
C GLU A 217 16.65 -5.39 -8.98
N ALA A 218 16.73 -4.56 -7.93
CA ALA A 218 15.87 -3.42 -7.77
C ALA A 218 16.20 -2.34 -8.82
N SER A 219 15.24 -1.49 -9.16
CA SER A 219 15.52 -0.30 -9.96
C SER A 219 16.52 0.61 -9.22
N ARG A 220 17.37 1.33 -9.97
CA ARG A 220 18.35 2.25 -9.38
C ARG A 220 17.71 3.36 -8.54
N ASP A 221 16.57 3.83 -9.01
CA ASP A 221 15.74 4.84 -8.37
C ASP A 221 14.33 4.83 -8.97
N TRP A 222 13.43 5.67 -8.46
CA TRP A 222 12.07 5.78 -8.97
C TRP A 222 11.98 6.29 -10.41
N ASN A 223 12.88 7.16 -10.85
CA ASN A 223 12.89 7.61 -12.25
C ASN A 223 13.27 6.47 -13.20
N HIS A 224 14.24 5.64 -12.82
CA HIS A 224 14.58 4.43 -13.56
C HIS A 224 13.39 3.47 -13.64
N LEU A 225 12.65 3.27 -12.53
CA LEU A 225 11.45 2.45 -12.53
C LEU A 225 10.37 2.99 -13.49
N LYS A 226 10.15 4.31 -13.50
CA LYS A 226 9.21 4.96 -14.43
C LYS A 226 9.64 4.78 -15.90
N GLN A 227 10.95 4.83 -16.20
CA GLN A 227 11.48 4.55 -17.54
C GLN A 227 11.23 3.09 -17.94
N MET A 228 11.43 2.14 -17.02
CA MET A 228 11.12 0.72 -17.27
C MET A 228 9.63 0.51 -17.55
N LEU A 229 8.76 1.12 -16.75
CA LEU A 229 7.32 1.11 -16.99
C LEU A 229 6.97 1.71 -18.37
N GLN A 230 7.58 2.81 -18.77
CA GLN A 230 7.37 3.43 -20.07
C GLN A 230 7.79 2.52 -21.22
N ALA A 231 8.92 1.83 -21.10
CA ALA A 231 9.59 1.12 -22.19
C ALA A 231 8.93 -0.25 -22.49
N HIS A 232 8.53 -0.99 -21.46
CA HIS A 232 8.07 -2.37 -21.60
C HIS A 232 6.69 -2.47 -22.26
N ARG A 233 6.43 -3.65 -22.83
CA ARG A 233 5.24 -3.90 -23.63
C ARG A 233 3.97 -4.11 -22.81
N PHE A 234 4.06 -4.80 -21.66
CA PHE A 234 2.96 -5.07 -20.74
C PHE A 234 3.47 -5.29 -19.33
N TYR A 235 2.59 -5.15 -18.35
CA TYR A 235 2.86 -5.44 -16.94
C TYR A 235 2.26 -6.79 -16.54
N ILE A 236 2.95 -7.53 -15.67
CA ILE A 236 2.50 -8.83 -15.15
C ILE A 236 2.13 -8.70 -13.69
N HIS A 237 0.90 -9.07 -13.35
CA HIS A 237 0.45 -9.22 -11.96
C HIS A 237 -0.30 -10.53 -11.77
N THR A 238 0.21 -11.38 -10.88
CA THR A 238 -0.48 -12.59 -10.43
C THR A 238 -0.51 -12.61 -8.92
N ALA A 239 -1.66 -12.98 -8.33
CA ALA A 239 -1.86 -13.08 -6.90
C ALA A 239 -2.87 -14.17 -6.57
N ASP A 240 -2.65 -14.88 -5.46
CA ASP A 240 -3.59 -15.88 -4.97
C ASP A 240 -4.77 -15.17 -4.28
N PRO A 241 -6.01 -15.39 -4.73
CA PRO A 241 -7.19 -14.73 -4.17
C PRO A 241 -7.50 -15.12 -2.72
N ARG A 242 -6.80 -16.09 -2.14
CA ARG A 242 -6.91 -16.41 -0.73
C ARG A 242 -6.09 -15.47 0.16
N PHE A 243 -5.02 -14.89 -0.37
CA PHE A 243 -4.00 -14.20 0.43
C PHE A 243 -3.79 -12.73 0.06
N GLU A 244 -4.02 -12.33 -1.19
CA GLU A 244 -3.70 -10.95 -1.61
C GLU A 244 -4.75 -10.44 -2.59
N ALA A 245 -4.84 -9.13 -2.75
CA ALA A 245 -5.68 -8.49 -3.75
C ALA A 245 -5.10 -8.67 -5.17
N GLY A 246 -5.97 -8.66 -6.17
CA GLY A 246 -5.60 -8.77 -7.58
C GLY A 246 -4.93 -7.52 -8.16
N TYR A 247 -4.38 -6.66 -7.31
CA TYR A 247 -3.62 -5.47 -7.68
C TYR A 247 -2.81 -4.94 -6.49
N ASN A 248 -1.75 -4.22 -6.78
CA ASN A 248 -0.92 -3.50 -5.82
C ASN A 248 -0.54 -2.12 -6.38
N MET A 249 0.27 -1.35 -5.67
CA MET A 249 0.71 -0.04 -6.13
C MET A 249 1.45 -0.12 -7.46
N ALA A 250 2.36 -1.08 -7.63
CA ALA A 250 3.09 -1.26 -8.89
C ALA A 250 2.17 -1.59 -10.08
N THR A 251 1.08 -2.32 -9.85
CA THR A 251 0.03 -2.54 -10.88
C THR A 251 -0.64 -1.23 -11.26
N ALA A 252 -1.01 -0.40 -10.29
CA ALA A 252 -1.63 0.89 -10.59
C ALA A 252 -0.65 1.88 -11.25
N GLU A 253 0.62 1.86 -10.88
CA GLU A 253 1.68 2.65 -11.52
C GLU A 253 1.92 2.23 -12.98
N ALA A 254 1.91 0.92 -13.24
CA ALA A 254 1.98 0.39 -14.59
C ALA A 254 0.77 0.84 -15.43
N MET A 255 -0.43 0.72 -14.88
CA MET A 255 -1.65 1.19 -15.54
C MET A 255 -1.65 2.73 -15.72
N ALA A 256 -1.12 3.50 -14.76
CA ALA A 256 -0.97 4.95 -14.86
C ALA A 256 -0.01 5.37 -15.99
N THR A 257 1.05 4.61 -16.22
CA THR A 257 1.96 4.80 -17.36
C THR A 257 1.27 4.47 -18.69
N GLY A 258 0.22 3.63 -18.66
CA GLY A 258 -0.47 3.15 -19.85
C GLY A 258 0.03 1.78 -20.32
N LEU A 259 0.51 0.90 -19.42
CA LEU A 259 0.76 -0.49 -19.74
C LEU A 259 -0.53 -1.29 -19.60
N PRO A 260 -0.85 -2.17 -20.55
CA PRO A 260 -1.85 -3.21 -20.33
C PRO A 260 -1.32 -4.23 -19.32
N VAL A 261 -2.22 -4.79 -18.51
CA VAL A 261 -1.84 -5.76 -17.47
C VAL A 261 -2.28 -7.16 -17.85
N ILE A 262 -1.36 -8.12 -17.66
CA ILE A 262 -1.65 -9.56 -17.81
C ILE A 262 -1.56 -10.23 -16.43
N GLY A 263 -2.55 -11.10 -16.12
CA GLY A 263 -2.55 -11.84 -14.87
C GLY A 263 -3.57 -12.95 -14.80
N ASN A 264 -3.66 -13.60 -13.63
CA ASN A 264 -4.74 -14.55 -13.35
C ASN A 264 -6.09 -13.82 -13.18
N ARG A 265 -7.19 -14.55 -13.31
CA ARG A 265 -8.52 -14.03 -12.97
C ARG A 265 -8.61 -13.86 -11.46
N HIS A 266 -8.75 -12.63 -11.03
CA HIS A 266 -8.85 -12.30 -9.61
C HIS A 266 -10.10 -11.44 -9.39
N PRO A 267 -10.93 -11.73 -8.35
CA PRO A 267 -12.20 -11.01 -8.13
C PRO A 267 -12.03 -9.52 -7.91
N THR A 268 -10.89 -9.08 -7.37
CA THR A 268 -10.61 -7.66 -7.12
C THR A 268 -9.77 -6.99 -8.20
N SER A 269 -9.40 -7.70 -9.28
CA SER A 269 -8.57 -7.11 -10.34
C SER A 269 -9.24 -5.87 -10.96
N PRO A 270 -8.52 -4.75 -11.12
CA PRO A 270 -9.02 -3.58 -11.85
C PRO A 270 -8.99 -3.77 -13.37
N VAL A 271 -8.37 -4.85 -13.83
CA VAL A 271 -8.20 -5.13 -15.27
C VAL A 271 -9.51 -5.63 -15.87
N LYS A 272 -9.97 -4.95 -16.90
CA LYS A 272 -11.09 -5.40 -17.73
C LYS A 272 -10.54 -6.27 -18.87
N HIS A 273 -10.81 -7.59 -18.79
CA HIS A 273 -10.32 -8.57 -19.76
C HIS A 273 -10.68 -8.18 -21.22
N GLY A 274 -9.69 -8.22 -22.11
CA GLY A 274 -9.84 -7.82 -23.51
C GLY A 274 -9.91 -6.32 -23.77
N VAL A 275 -9.92 -5.49 -22.73
CA VAL A 275 -10.06 -4.02 -22.85
C VAL A 275 -8.82 -3.31 -22.29
N SER A 276 -8.45 -3.55 -21.03
CA SER A 276 -7.28 -2.92 -20.41
C SER A 276 -6.15 -3.90 -20.10
N GLY A 277 -6.27 -5.13 -20.60
CA GLY A 277 -5.31 -6.20 -20.42
C GLY A 277 -5.97 -7.57 -20.59
N PHE A 278 -5.27 -8.62 -20.22
CA PHE A 278 -5.78 -9.99 -20.34
C PHE A 278 -5.69 -10.74 -19.02
N LEU A 279 -6.75 -11.47 -18.68
CA LEU A 279 -6.82 -12.30 -17.47
C LEU A 279 -7.16 -13.74 -17.84
N SER A 280 -6.40 -14.71 -17.30
CA SER A 280 -6.72 -16.14 -17.45
C SER A 280 -6.11 -16.95 -16.31
N ASP A 281 -6.83 -17.98 -15.84
CA ASP A 281 -6.33 -18.99 -14.90
C ASP A 281 -5.66 -20.17 -15.62
N ASN A 282 -5.64 -20.15 -16.96
CA ASN A 282 -4.93 -21.13 -17.76
C ASN A 282 -3.56 -20.54 -18.21
N PRO A 283 -2.42 -21.12 -17.76
CA PRO A 283 -1.09 -20.63 -18.13
C PRO A 283 -0.84 -20.60 -19.64
N LYS A 284 -1.37 -21.57 -20.39
CA LYS A 284 -1.20 -21.64 -21.85
C LYS A 284 -1.97 -20.51 -22.56
N GLU A 285 -3.15 -20.18 -22.08
CA GLU A 285 -3.93 -19.06 -22.60
C GLU A 285 -3.27 -17.73 -22.29
N LEU A 286 -2.80 -17.55 -21.03
CA LEU A 286 -2.10 -16.35 -20.61
C LEU A 286 -0.82 -16.13 -21.43
N ARG A 287 -0.08 -17.22 -21.72
CA ARG A 287 1.07 -17.22 -22.61
C ARG A 287 0.72 -16.76 -24.03
N ARG A 288 -0.41 -17.22 -24.57
CA ARG A 288 -0.89 -16.77 -25.89
C ARG A 288 -1.16 -15.26 -25.88
N PHE A 289 -1.83 -14.75 -24.88
CA PHE A 289 -2.08 -13.30 -24.73
C PHE A 289 -0.79 -12.50 -24.60
N ALA A 290 0.20 -13.01 -23.84
CA ALA A 290 1.51 -12.36 -23.74
C ALA A 290 2.19 -12.26 -25.12
N LYS A 291 2.20 -13.34 -25.92
CA LYS A 291 2.75 -13.32 -27.28
C LYS A 291 2.05 -12.30 -28.17
N VAL A 292 0.71 -12.25 -28.14
CA VAL A 292 -0.04 -11.25 -28.91
C VAL A 292 0.40 -9.82 -28.57
N LEU A 293 0.59 -9.49 -27.28
CA LEU A 293 1.05 -8.16 -26.90
C LEU A 293 2.53 -7.92 -27.23
N LEU A 294 3.38 -8.95 -27.21
CA LEU A 294 4.77 -8.84 -27.67
C LEU A 294 4.85 -8.49 -29.16
N GLU A 295 3.99 -9.08 -29.97
CA GLU A 295 3.93 -8.91 -31.42
C GLU A 295 3.22 -7.61 -31.83
N ASP A 296 2.09 -7.30 -31.19
CA ASP A 296 1.25 -6.13 -31.52
C ASP A 296 1.37 -5.00 -30.50
N ARG A 297 2.31 -4.07 -30.77
CA ARG A 297 2.50 -2.85 -29.98
C ARG A 297 1.30 -1.89 -30.05
N GLY A 298 0.56 -1.89 -31.16
CA GLY A 298 -0.61 -1.05 -31.35
C GLY A 298 -1.74 -1.48 -30.43
N LEU A 299 -2.02 -2.79 -30.35
CA LEU A 299 -2.98 -3.36 -29.40
C LEU A 299 -2.57 -3.08 -27.96
N ALA A 300 -1.28 -3.29 -27.62
CA ALA A 300 -0.79 -2.99 -26.27
C ALA A 300 -1.02 -1.52 -25.89
N ARG A 301 -0.78 -0.58 -26.80
CA ARG A 301 -1.03 0.85 -26.59
C ARG A 301 -2.53 1.15 -26.38
N MET A 302 -3.41 0.58 -27.19
CA MET A 302 -4.85 0.78 -27.04
C MET A 302 -5.36 0.26 -25.70
N MET A 303 -4.96 -0.94 -25.31
CA MET A 303 -5.32 -1.51 -24.00
C MET A 303 -4.74 -0.69 -22.84
N GLY A 304 -3.50 -0.24 -22.98
CA GLY A 304 -2.85 0.59 -21.98
C GLY A 304 -3.54 1.93 -21.74
N GLN A 305 -4.10 2.56 -22.78
CA GLN A 305 -4.90 3.78 -22.65
C GLN A 305 -6.16 3.52 -21.80
N GLN A 306 -6.80 2.36 -21.95
CA GLN A 306 -7.93 1.98 -21.11
C GLN A 306 -7.51 1.65 -19.68
N ALA A 307 -6.33 1.06 -19.49
CA ALA A 307 -5.74 0.84 -18.18
C ALA A 307 -5.49 2.16 -17.45
N ARG A 308 -4.88 3.15 -18.11
CA ARG A 308 -4.66 4.50 -17.56
C ARG A 308 -5.98 5.18 -17.16
N LYS A 309 -7.02 5.09 -17.99
CA LYS A 309 -8.34 5.62 -17.67
C LYS A 309 -8.90 5.01 -16.37
N THR A 310 -8.77 3.69 -16.20
CA THR A 310 -9.20 3.00 -14.99
C THR A 310 -8.49 3.52 -13.73
N VAL A 311 -7.18 3.79 -13.80
CA VAL A 311 -6.42 4.35 -12.67
C VAL A 311 -6.87 5.77 -12.34
N MET A 312 -7.04 6.61 -13.33
CA MET A 312 -7.50 8.00 -13.11
C MET A 312 -8.88 8.04 -12.44
N GLU A 313 -9.76 7.11 -12.77
CA GLU A 313 -11.11 7.02 -12.20
C GLU A 313 -11.12 6.42 -10.78
N ARG A 314 -10.27 5.41 -10.49
CA ARG A 314 -10.38 4.61 -9.26
C ARG A 314 -9.28 4.85 -8.24
N PHE A 315 -8.09 5.24 -8.69
CA PHE A 315 -6.88 5.32 -7.87
C PHE A 315 -6.19 6.69 -7.96
N SER A 316 -6.93 7.76 -8.26
CA SER A 316 -6.31 9.09 -8.34
C SER A 316 -5.79 9.54 -6.97
N LEU A 317 -4.65 10.25 -6.99
CA LEU A 317 -4.05 10.81 -5.78
C LEU A 317 -5.01 11.80 -5.08
N ALA A 318 -5.85 12.51 -5.83
CA ALA A 318 -6.86 13.40 -5.28
C ALA A 318 -7.94 12.65 -4.48
N CYS A 319 -8.43 11.50 -4.98
CA CYS A 319 -9.38 10.65 -4.26
C CYS A 319 -8.74 10.10 -2.96
N PHE A 320 -7.50 9.63 -3.02
CA PHE A 320 -6.76 9.22 -1.84
C PHE A 320 -6.66 10.35 -0.81
N LYS A 321 -6.19 11.53 -1.21
CA LYS A 321 -6.06 12.69 -0.34
C LYS A 321 -7.36 12.98 0.40
N HIS A 322 -8.46 13.12 -0.34
CA HIS A 322 -9.77 13.43 0.25
C HIS A 322 -10.24 12.37 1.25
N ALA A 323 -10.16 11.09 0.86
CA ALA A 323 -10.58 9.98 1.72
C ALA A 323 -9.69 9.87 2.97
N PHE A 324 -8.37 9.97 2.83
CA PHE A 324 -7.45 9.82 3.95
C PHE A 324 -7.52 10.97 4.95
N LEU A 325 -7.71 12.22 4.49
CA LEU A 325 -7.99 13.36 5.36
C LEU A 325 -9.25 13.15 6.20
N ARG A 326 -10.33 12.64 5.58
CA ARG A 326 -11.57 12.28 6.30
C ARG A 326 -11.30 11.20 7.36
N SER A 327 -10.51 10.18 7.05
CA SER A 327 -10.16 9.11 7.99
C SER A 327 -9.36 9.62 9.18
N ILE A 328 -8.43 10.55 8.96
CA ILE A 328 -7.71 11.23 10.06
C ILE A 328 -8.69 11.96 10.99
N GLU A 329 -9.67 12.69 10.44
CA GLU A 329 -10.65 13.39 11.27
C GLU A 329 -11.59 12.42 12.02
N ILE A 330 -11.92 11.26 11.44
CA ILE A 330 -12.65 10.20 12.15
C ILE A 330 -11.80 9.65 13.31
N ALA A 331 -10.52 9.36 13.08
CA ALA A 331 -9.59 8.90 14.12
C ALA A 331 -9.53 9.90 15.28
N ARG A 332 -9.45 11.20 14.98
CA ARG A 332 -9.43 12.26 15.97
C ARG A 332 -10.72 12.35 16.80
N ARG A 333 -11.86 12.18 16.15
CA ARG A 333 -13.18 12.14 16.88
C ARG A 333 -13.27 10.93 17.78
N LYS A 334 -12.96 9.72 17.30
CA LYS A 334 -12.95 8.49 18.11
C LYS A 334 -12.02 8.61 19.32
N TRP A 335 -10.84 9.20 19.11
CA TRP A 335 -9.88 9.44 20.17
C TRP A 335 -10.41 10.34 21.30
N ARG A 336 -11.15 11.40 20.97
CA ARG A 336 -11.74 12.31 21.95
C ARG A 336 -12.83 11.63 22.80
N THR A 337 -13.51 10.65 22.24
CA THR A 337 -14.63 9.94 22.90
C THR A 337 -14.23 8.59 23.50
N ARG A 338 -12.94 8.23 23.48
CA ARG A 338 -12.46 6.96 24.03
C ARG A 338 -12.74 6.82 25.51
N LYS A 339 -13.04 5.59 25.95
CA LYS A 339 -13.41 5.28 27.35
C LYS A 339 -12.19 5.18 28.29
N VAL A 340 -10.98 4.96 27.76
CA VAL A 340 -9.76 4.69 28.54
C VAL A 340 -8.62 5.54 28.05
N ALA A 341 -7.81 6.09 28.99
CA ALA A 341 -6.60 6.82 28.64
C ALA A 341 -5.48 5.84 28.25
N PRO A 342 -4.74 6.08 27.14
CA PRO A 342 -3.70 5.17 26.67
C PRO A 342 -2.56 4.91 27.65
N SER A 343 -2.25 5.89 28.52
CA SER A 343 -1.20 5.81 29.54
C SER A 343 -1.48 4.80 30.65
N SER A 344 -2.70 4.30 30.76
CA SER A 344 -3.07 3.29 31.75
C SER A 344 -2.97 1.84 31.25
N PHE A 345 -2.60 1.65 29.96
CA PHE A 345 -2.44 0.31 29.38
C PHE A 345 -1.05 -0.25 29.65
N THR A 346 -1.00 -1.38 30.32
CA THR A 346 0.17 -2.29 30.29
C THR A 346 -0.09 -3.41 29.28
N ILE A 347 0.96 -4.05 28.80
CA ILE A 347 0.86 -5.26 27.96
C ILE A 347 0.05 -6.35 28.69
N ASP A 348 0.11 -6.35 30.02
CA ASP A 348 -0.57 -7.31 30.89
C ASP A 348 -2.09 -7.11 30.92
N ASP A 349 -2.60 -5.97 30.50
CA ASP A 349 -4.04 -5.69 30.38
C ASP A 349 -4.67 -6.30 29.10
N LEU A 350 -3.86 -6.85 28.21
CA LEU A 350 -4.35 -7.53 27.02
C LEU A 350 -4.66 -9.01 27.37
N PRO A 351 -5.84 -9.54 27.01
CA PRO A 351 -6.26 -10.89 27.37
C PRO A 351 -5.38 -12.03 26.81
N PHE A 352 -4.25 -11.72 26.12
CA PHE A 352 -3.47 -12.68 25.32
C PHE A 352 -1.95 -12.59 25.54
N THR A 353 -1.47 -12.10 26.68
CA THR A 353 -0.02 -11.91 26.96
C THR A 353 0.83 -13.19 26.93
N ASN A 354 0.24 -14.37 26.81
CA ASN A 354 0.98 -15.64 26.75
C ASN A 354 1.35 -16.13 25.35
N CYS A 355 1.02 -15.39 24.28
CA CYS A 355 1.26 -15.83 22.89
C CYS A 355 2.44 -15.14 22.16
N CYS A 356 3.15 -14.22 22.83
CA CYS A 356 4.24 -13.45 22.22
C CYS A 356 5.59 -13.67 22.93
N ARG A 357 5.93 -14.90 23.32
CA ARG A 357 7.28 -15.28 23.74
C ARG A 357 7.86 -16.31 22.79
#